data_a03e8167882005f5d9adcddc459bafd8
#
_entry.id   a03e8167882005f5d9adcddc459bafd8
#
_cell.length_a   1.000
_cell.length_b   1.000
_cell.length_c   1.000
_cell.angle_alpha   90.00
_cell.angle_beta   90.00
_cell.angle_gamma   90.00
#
_symmetry.space_group_name_H-M   'P 1'
#
loop_
_entity.id
_entity.type
_entity.pdbx_description
1 polymer ?
#
loop_
_entity_poly.entity_id
_entity_poly.type
_entity_poly.pdbx_seq_one_letter_code
_entity_poly.pdbx_strand_id
1 'polypeptide(L)'
;MHIIKQVSFAVLLASLPILTVNAAGIEKLNTDVVVVGSGGTGLSAAASAHQNGAKVIVLEKLPLIGGSSALAGGAIAAGNSNLQKRAGTKNVSDDGFAKIWIKDQERSFPGGDEAMPDEKRIHKAVSEFDKTVNWMEDTIGYKFAAPRPFGYGGPDYAHAPAESPVPASGRGSSPAGGRFVIKAFKTYLDQEGVPVMTGTRAEELITDGKGNVIGVKASKGNQKLEIRAKAVVLGTGGYARNQELLQQYTPSYAPFTEESNATRGATGDGIIMAKKIGAAGFKDGWVMGLKPVSPQKELSNTFRTKNVYKEQVFVNQDGKRFMKEDLPYIVDPIAEQKTAWAILDSKNQANAELLNKYANDPSIVAKGNTWEELAKAMKVSPQNLENTMEQYNKYCRDKNDALYHKDPNYLVAVDKAPFFAVRVIPATMGTMGGLQTNDKFQVLRQDGSVIKGLYAGGETVNRPYYRRVYTSGTGLGLAYTSGRIAGENAAKE
;
A
#
# COMPACT_ATOMS: atom_id res chain seq x y z
N MET A 1 55.07 17.95 -33.22
CA MET A 1 54.96 18.58 -31.89
C MET A 1 53.54 18.26 -31.37
N HIS A 2 53.39 17.13 -30.68
CA HIS A 2 52.11 16.62 -30.15
C HIS A 2 52.00 17.04 -28.69
N ILE A 3 50.99 17.85 -28.39
CA ILE A 3 50.67 18.28 -27.03
C ILE A 3 49.76 17.22 -26.41
N ILE A 4 50.30 16.45 -25.48
CA ILE A 4 49.52 15.50 -24.65
C ILE A 4 48.87 16.31 -23.53
N LYS A 5 47.53 16.41 -23.58
CA LYS A 5 46.73 16.90 -22.46
C LYS A 5 46.68 15.84 -21.36
N GLN A 6 47.31 16.11 -20.25
CA GLN A 6 47.11 15.33 -18.98
C GLN A 6 45.72 15.60 -18.45
N VAL A 7 44.92 14.56 -18.37
CA VAL A 7 43.64 14.54 -17.63
C VAL A 7 43.95 14.07 -16.23
N SER A 8 43.89 14.99 -15.28
CA SER A 8 44.00 14.64 -13.84
C SER A 8 42.71 13.98 -13.37
N PHE A 9 42.77 12.70 -13.08
CA PHE A 9 41.69 12.00 -12.34
C PHE A 9 41.81 12.38 -10.86
N ALA A 10 40.87 13.19 -10.37
CA ALA A 10 40.67 13.38 -8.95
C ALA A 10 39.93 12.15 -8.41
N VAL A 11 40.65 11.25 -7.72
CA VAL A 11 40.04 10.15 -6.96
C VAL A 11 39.40 10.77 -5.71
N LEU A 12 38.07 10.91 -5.73
CA LEU A 12 37.29 11.22 -4.53
C LEU A 12 37.38 9.98 -3.61
N LEU A 13 38.21 10.03 -2.58
CA LEU A 13 38.20 9.06 -1.48
C LEU A 13 36.88 9.27 -0.71
N ALA A 14 35.87 8.46 -1.02
CA ALA A 14 34.70 8.31 -0.18
C ALA A 14 35.17 7.84 1.20
N SER A 15 35.03 8.67 2.21
CA SER A 15 35.34 8.33 3.60
C SER A 15 34.40 7.23 4.07
N LEU A 16 34.86 5.98 4.05
CA LEU A 16 34.17 4.86 4.68
C LEU A 16 33.91 5.20 6.17
N PRO A 17 32.76 4.82 6.72
CA PRO A 17 32.46 5.02 8.14
C PRO A 17 33.52 4.30 8.98
N ILE A 18 34.00 4.96 10.05
CA ILE A 18 35.01 4.41 10.96
C ILE A 18 34.42 3.17 11.64
N LEU A 19 34.93 2.00 11.28
CA LEU A 19 34.60 0.72 11.88
C LEU A 19 35.38 0.55 13.19
N THR A 20 34.70 0.51 14.33
CA THR A 20 35.27 0.08 15.61
C THR A 20 34.49 -1.13 16.12
N VAL A 21 35.16 -2.29 16.26
CA VAL A 21 34.59 -3.49 16.88
C VAL A 21 35.05 -3.50 18.36
N ASN A 22 34.09 -3.60 19.29
CA ASN A 22 34.42 -3.75 20.71
C ASN A 22 34.50 -5.23 21.14
N ALA A 23 34.99 -5.49 22.36
CA ALA A 23 35.17 -6.84 22.92
C ALA A 23 33.89 -7.70 23.01
N ALA A 24 32.70 -7.11 22.82
CA ALA A 24 31.41 -7.83 22.78
C ALA A 24 30.95 -8.22 21.37
N GLY A 25 31.78 -8.01 20.32
CA GLY A 25 31.42 -8.33 18.94
C GLY A 25 30.37 -7.43 18.30
N ILE A 26 30.11 -6.25 18.89
CA ILE A 26 29.18 -5.25 18.36
C ILE A 26 29.93 -4.29 17.45
N GLU A 27 29.52 -4.21 16.20
CA GLU A 27 30.03 -3.22 15.26
C GLU A 27 29.37 -1.86 15.51
N LYS A 28 30.18 -0.80 15.62
CA LYS A 28 29.69 0.56 15.83
C LYS A 28 29.87 1.40 14.58
N LEU A 29 28.79 2.03 14.15
CA LEU A 29 28.75 2.94 13.01
C LEU A 29 28.23 4.31 13.46
N ASN A 30 28.65 5.36 12.75
CA ASN A 30 28.16 6.72 12.95
C ASN A 30 27.75 7.33 11.61
N THR A 31 26.64 8.07 11.63
CA THR A 31 26.13 8.79 10.47
C THR A 31 25.33 10.00 10.94
N ASP A 32 24.84 10.87 10.03
CA ASP A 32 23.93 11.94 10.42
C ASP A 32 22.49 11.42 10.47
N VAL A 33 22.06 10.62 9.48
CA VAL A 33 20.70 10.09 9.40
C VAL A 33 20.73 8.57 9.16
N VAL A 34 19.99 7.83 9.98
CA VAL A 34 19.65 6.42 9.69
C VAL A 34 18.25 6.35 9.14
N VAL A 35 18.08 5.71 7.99
CA VAL A 35 16.78 5.42 7.41
C VAL A 35 16.48 3.94 7.59
N VAL A 36 15.35 3.61 8.22
CA VAL A 36 14.91 2.24 8.45
C VAL A 36 13.82 1.86 7.43
N GLY A 37 14.13 0.92 6.56
CA GLY A 37 13.30 0.46 5.45
C GLY A 37 13.71 1.07 4.11
N SER A 38 13.70 0.27 3.06
CA SER A 38 14.05 0.65 1.68
C SER A 38 12.85 0.69 0.73
N GLY A 39 11.64 0.89 1.26
CA GLY A 39 10.44 1.19 0.46
C GLY A 39 10.47 2.61 -0.10
N GLY A 40 9.40 3.02 -0.78
CA GLY A 40 9.29 4.37 -1.36
C GLY A 40 9.61 5.48 -0.36
N THR A 41 9.10 5.39 0.87
CA THR A 41 9.36 6.36 1.93
C THR A 41 10.84 6.40 2.35
N GLY A 42 11.44 5.23 2.57
CA GLY A 42 12.83 5.17 3.02
C GLY A 42 13.80 5.66 1.97
N LEU A 43 13.64 5.22 0.70
CA LEU A 43 14.56 5.64 -0.37
C LEU A 43 14.41 7.14 -0.70
N SER A 44 13.19 7.69 -0.67
CA SER A 44 12.99 9.14 -0.85
C SER A 44 13.53 9.94 0.33
N ALA A 45 13.42 9.42 1.58
CA ALA A 45 14.02 10.06 2.75
C ALA A 45 15.56 10.06 2.67
N ALA A 46 16.15 8.94 2.26
CA ALA A 46 17.61 8.84 2.11
C ALA A 46 18.13 9.79 1.03
N ALA A 47 17.49 9.83 -0.14
CA ALA A 47 17.87 10.74 -1.21
C ALA A 47 17.73 12.22 -0.79
N SER A 48 16.62 12.58 -0.16
CA SER A 48 16.37 13.95 0.29
C SER A 48 17.32 14.36 1.42
N ALA A 49 17.59 13.49 2.39
CA ALA A 49 18.55 13.79 3.47
C ALA A 49 19.96 13.97 2.91
N HIS A 50 20.39 13.10 2.01
CA HIS A 50 21.69 13.22 1.36
C HIS A 50 21.84 14.54 0.58
N GLN A 51 20.83 14.92 -0.22
CA GLN A 51 20.81 16.20 -0.94
C GLN A 51 20.92 17.43 -0.03
N ASN A 52 20.43 17.32 1.21
CA ASN A 52 20.55 18.36 2.22
C ASN A 52 21.85 18.23 3.05
N GLY A 53 22.84 17.50 2.55
CA GLY A 53 24.20 17.42 3.09
C GLY A 53 24.42 16.40 4.19
N ALA A 54 23.43 15.59 4.55
CA ALA A 54 23.57 14.57 5.59
C ALA A 54 24.31 13.33 5.06
N LYS A 55 25.15 12.73 5.90
CA LYS A 55 25.61 11.34 5.72
C LYS A 55 24.47 10.41 6.09
N VAL A 56 24.14 9.45 5.21
CA VAL A 56 22.96 8.59 5.37
C VAL A 56 23.37 7.12 5.32
N ILE A 57 22.74 6.29 6.16
CA ILE A 57 22.76 4.82 6.07
C ILE A 57 21.32 4.34 5.99
N VAL A 58 21.01 3.50 4.99
CA VAL A 58 19.70 2.86 4.86
C VAL A 58 19.80 1.40 5.33
N LEU A 59 18.87 0.99 6.21
CA LEU A 59 18.75 -0.38 6.69
C LEU A 59 17.52 -1.04 6.07
N GLU A 60 17.70 -2.22 5.48
CA GLU A 60 16.61 -3.03 4.95
C GLU A 60 16.72 -4.46 5.50
N LYS A 61 15.66 -4.94 6.17
CA LYS A 61 15.68 -6.28 6.79
C LYS A 61 15.59 -7.44 5.79
N LEU A 62 14.97 -7.20 4.63
CA LEU A 62 14.86 -8.20 3.56
C LEU A 62 16.12 -8.21 2.68
N PRO A 63 16.37 -9.29 1.95
CA PRO A 63 17.48 -9.33 0.98
C PRO A 63 17.25 -8.45 -0.24
N LEU A 64 16.00 -8.07 -0.51
CA LEU A 64 15.61 -7.22 -1.64
C LEU A 64 15.03 -5.89 -1.15
N ILE A 65 15.38 -4.83 -1.84
CA ILE A 65 14.88 -3.46 -1.59
C ILE A 65 13.49 -3.23 -2.19
N GLY A 66 12.82 -2.17 -1.74
CA GLY A 66 11.63 -1.61 -2.37
C GLY A 66 10.32 -1.86 -1.65
N GLY A 67 10.27 -2.81 -0.73
CA GLY A 67 9.07 -3.06 0.08
C GLY A 67 7.80 -3.24 -0.75
N SER A 68 6.66 -2.83 -0.22
CA SER A 68 5.36 -2.84 -0.93
C SER A 68 5.34 -1.88 -2.13
N SER A 69 6.16 -0.82 -2.12
CA SER A 69 6.26 0.13 -3.22
C SER A 69 6.75 -0.52 -4.52
N ALA A 70 7.69 -1.48 -4.44
CA ALA A 70 8.15 -2.23 -5.61
C ALA A 70 7.07 -3.17 -6.18
N LEU A 71 6.17 -3.67 -5.33
CA LEU A 71 5.07 -4.57 -5.71
C LEU A 71 3.86 -3.83 -6.27
N ALA A 72 3.75 -2.53 -6.00
CA ALA A 72 2.68 -1.68 -6.46
C ALA A 72 2.76 -1.42 -7.97
N GLY A 73 1.66 -0.91 -8.55
CA GLY A 73 1.62 -0.52 -9.96
C GLY A 73 2.53 0.65 -10.34
N GLY A 74 3.06 1.38 -9.37
CA GLY A 74 4.04 2.45 -9.56
C GLY A 74 3.44 3.82 -9.87
N ALA A 75 2.14 3.92 -10.10
CA ALA A 75 1.52 5.22 -10.39
C ALA A 75 1.37 6.06 -9.12
N ILE A 76 1.82 7.31 -9.18
CA ILE A 76 1.78 8.32 -8.12
C ILE A 76 0.71 9.34 -8.48
N ALA A 77 -0.19 9.64 -7.55
CA ALA A 77 -1.17 10.71 -7.75
C ALA A 77 -0.51 12.08 -7.53
N ALA A 78 -0.71 13.00 -8.48
CA ALA A 78 -0.34 14.41 -8.29
C ALA A 78 -1.20 15.29 -9.20
N GLY A 79 -1.60 16.45 -8.71
CA GLY A 79 -2.18 17.53 -9.49
C GLY A 79 -1.09 18.53 -9.91
N ASN A 80 -1.38 19.35 -10.90
CA ASN A 80 -0.59 20.53 -11.26
C ASN A 80 0.93 20.35 -11.52
N SER A 81 1.40 19.13 -11.81
CA SER A 81 2.82 18.85 -12.06
C SER A 81 3.33 19.50 -13.34
N ASN A 82 4.66 19.70 -13.42
CA ASN A 82 5.32 20.17 -14.64
C ASN A 82 5.08 19.21 -15.82
N LEU A 83 5.03 17.89 -15.57
CA LEU A 83 4.76 16.90 -16.59
C LEU A 83 3.34 17.04 -17.17
N GLN A 84 2.33 17.28 -16.34
CA GLN A 84 0.96 17.54 -16.82
C GLN A 84 0.91 18.77 -17.71
N LYS A 85 1.58 19.85 -17.32
CA LYS A 85 1.66 21.08 -18.12
C LYS A 85 2.33 20.84 -19.46
N ARG A 86 3.48 20.12 -19.48
CA ARG A 86 4.20 19.78 -20.73
C ARG A 86 3.42 18.83 -21.63
N ALA A 87 2.72 17.89 -21.06
CA ALA A 87 1.94 16.90 -21.80
C ALA A 87 0.60 17.44 -22.34
N GLY A 88 0.17 18.63 -21.92
CA GLY A 88 -1.12 19.21 -22.31
C GLY A 88 -2.33 18.33 -21.92
N THR A 89 -2.20 17.55 -20.85
CA THR A 89 -3.23 16.61 -20.41
C THR A 89 -4.33 17.32 -19.62
N LYS A 90 -5.46 16.64 -19.42
CA LYS A 90 -6.57 17.13 -18.59
C LYS A 90 -6.13 17.22 -17.14
N ASN A 91 -5.59 18.37 -16.77
CA ASN A 91 -5.04 18.62 -15.44
C ASN A 91 -6.13 18.74 -14.38
N VAL A 92 -5.74 18.55 -13.13
CA VAL A 92 -6.50 18.87 -11.93
C VAL A 92 -5.63 19.69 -11.00
N SER A 93 -6.18 20.74 -10.41
CA SER A 93 -5.51 21.52 -9.36
C SER A 93 -5.33 20.68 -8.09
N ASP A 94 -4.41 21.10 -7.21
CA ASP A 94 -4.22 20.46 -5.90
C ASP A 94 -5.51 20.43 -5.10
N ASP A 95 -6.23 21.55 -5.04
CA ASP A 95 -7.55 21.62 -4.39
C ASP A 95 -8.58 20.70 -5.05
N GLY A 96 -8.60 20.62 -6.38
CA GLY A 96 -9.47 19.71 -7.12
C GLY A 96 -9.16 18.25 -6.80
N PHE A 97 -7.87 17.88 -6.70
CA PHE A 97 -7.49 16.53 -6.34
C PHE A 97 -7.79 16.21 -4.87
N ALA A 98 -7.54 17.14 -3.95
CA ALA A 98 -7.91 16.98 -2.54
C ALA A 98 -9.42 16.72 -2.38
N LYS A 99 -10.27 17.45 -3.10
CA LYS A 99 -11.73 17.23 -3.13
C LYS A 99 -12.10 15.85 -3.65
N ILE A 100 -11.43 15.35 -4.68
CA ILE A 100 -11.63 13.99 -5.18
C ILE A 100 -11.28 12.97 -4.09
N TRP A 101 -10.16 13.14 -3.40
CA TRP A 101 -9.74 12.24 -2.33
C TRP A 101 -10.71 12.26 -1.15
N ILE A 102 -11.11 13.45 -0.66
CA ILE A 102 -12.07 13.61 0.44
C ILE A 102 -13.40 12.95 0.07
N LYS A 103 -13.93 13.23 -1.14
CA LYS A 103 -15.17 12.61 -1.63
C LYS A 103 -15.09 11.08 -1.69
N ASP A 104 -13.91 10.52 -2.03
CA ASP A 104 -13.71 9.08 -2.00
C ASP A 104 -13.87 8.52 -0.57
N GLN A 105 -13.48 9.28 0.47
CA GLN A 105 -13.59 8.85 1.86
C GLN A 105 -15.04 8.91 2.39
N GLU A 106 -15.92 9.64 1.72
CA GLU A 106 -17.35 9.65 2.02
C GLU A 106 -18.06 8.36 1.60
N ARG A 107 -17.44 7.53 0.76
CA ARG A 107 -17.95 6.21 0.39
C ARG A 107 -18.03 5.34 1.64
N SER A 108 -19.06 5.58 2.45
CA SER A 108 -19.27 4.90 3.71
C SER A 108 -19.84 3.50 3.52
N PHE A 109 -19.42 2.59 4.37
CA PHE A 109 -20.13 1.35 4.63
C PHE A 109 -21.34 1.65 5.52
N PRO A 110 -22.47 0.99 5.32
CA PRO A 110 -23.54 1.06 6.29
C PRO A 110 -23.02 0.65 7.69
N GLY A 111 -23.16 1.54 8.66
CA GLY A 111 -22.74 1.29 10.05
C GLY A 111 -21.32 1.69 10.44
N GLY A 112 -20.57 2.34 9.58
CA GLY A 112 -19.22 2.83 9.94
C GLY A 112 -19.24 4.16 10.69
N ASP A 113 -18.87 4.14 11.96
CA ASP A 113 -18.74 5.34 12.82
C ASP A 113 -17.31 5.93 12.79
N GLU A 114 -16.43 5.46 11.90
CA GLU A 114 -15.06 5.93 11.86
C GLU A 114 -14.98 7.41 11.50
N ALA A 115 -14.10 8.10 12.21
CA ALA A 115 -13.83 9.51 11.93
C ALA A 115 -13.38 9.73 10.48
N MET A 116 -13.89 10.77 9.87
CA MET A 116 -13.40 11.26 8.58
C MET A 116 -11.92 11.62 8.68
N PRO A 117 -11.15 11.49 7.59
CA PRO A 117 -9.76 11.91 7.58
C PRO A 117 -9.61 13.40 7.87
N ASP A 118 -8.41 13.80 8.27
CA ASP A 118 -8.05 15.19 8.46
C ASP A 118 -7.90 15.87 7.08
N GLU A 119 -8.93 16.63 6.68
CA GLU A 119 -8.96 17.32 5.39
C GLU A 119 -7.79 18.29 5.22
N LYS A 120 -7.39 19.00 6.28
CA LYS A 120 -6.25 19.91 6.24
C LYS A 120 -4.96 19.17 5.90
N ARG A 121 -4.79 17.98 6.46
CA ARG A 121 -3.64 17.11 6.14
C ARG A 121 -3.72 16.58 4.72
N ILE A 122 -4.90 16.23 4.21
CA ILE A 122 -5.07 15.86 2.80
C ILE A 122 -4.67 17.01 1.89
N HIS A 123 -5.20 18.22 2.10
CA HIS A 123 -4.83 19.40 1.32
C HIS A 123 -3.32 19.67 1.37
N LYS A 124 -2.71 19.58 2.56
CA LYS A 124 -1.27 19.75 2.74
C LYS A 124 -0.46 18.68 1.99
N ALA A 125 -0.86 17.42 2.07
CA ALA A 125 -0.18 16.34 1.37
C ALA A 125 -0.25 16.52 -0.15
N VAL A 126 -1.43 16.84 -0.68
CA VAL A 126 -1.66 17.04 -2.11
C VAL A 126 -0.83 18.21 -2.64
N SER A 127 -0.70 19.31 -1.89
CA SER A 127 0.13 20.48 -2.28
C SER A 127 1.64 20.20 -2.30
N GLU A 128 2.06 19.00 -1.90
CA GLU A 128 3.44 18.54 -1.93
C GLU A 128 3.67 17.40 -2.95
N PHE A 129 2.59 16.80 -3.49
CA PHE A 129 2.70 15.68 -4.43
C PHE A 129 3.32 16.08 -5.76
N ASP A 130 2.92 17.22 -6.33
CA ASP A 130 3.49 17.77 -7.56
C ASP A 130 4.97 18.10 -7.40
N LYS A 131 5.35 18.72 -6.26
CA LYS A 131 6.74 19.02 -5.92
C LYS A 131 7.57 17.74 -5.83
N THR A 132 6.99 16.67 -5.27
CA THR A 132 7.67 15.38 -5.17
C THR A 132 7.85 14.74 -6.54
N VAL A 133 6.83 14.75 -7.40
CA VAL A 133 6.92 14.23 -8.77
C VAL A 133 7.95 15.03 -9.57
N ASN A 134 7.91 16.36 -9.50
CA ASN A 134 8.89 17.23 -10.17
C ASN A 134 10.30 16.95 -9.65
N TRP A 135 10.51 16.84 -8.33
CA TRP A 135 11.80 16.48 -7.73
C TRP A 135 12.31 15.11 -8.21
N MET A 136 11.40 14.12 -8.36
CA MET A 136 11.77 12.80 -8.88
C MET A 136 12.27 12.89 -10.34
N GLU A 137 11.67 13.75 -11.18
CA GLU A 137 12.14 13.98 -12.54
C GLU A 137 13.48 14.73 -12.56
N ASP A 138 13.55 15.85 -11.83
CA ASP A 138 14.66 16.80 -11.94
C ASP A 138 15.92 16.32 -11.21
N THR A 139 15.76 15.58 -10.12
CA THR A 139 16.86 15.21 -9.21
C THR A 139 17.17 13.71 -9.25
N ILE A 140 16.16 12.87 -9.10
CA ILE A 140 16.36 11.41 -9.17
C ILE A 140 16.56 10.95 -10.61
N GLY A 141 16.22 11.81 -11.58
CA GLY A 141 16.33 11.53 -13.01
C GLY A 141 15.30 10.53 -13.52
N TYR A 142 14.21 10.34 -12.75
CA TYR A 142 13.18 9.36 -13.12
C TYR A 142 12.21 9.95 -14.15
N LYS A 143 11.86 9.17 -15.17
CA LYS A 143 10.92 9.58 -16.21
C LYS A 143 9.57 8.90 -16.05
N PHE A 144 8.52 9.70 -16.01
CA PHE A 144 7.15 9.22 -16.03
C PHE A 144 6.58 9.21 -17.46
N ALA A 145 5.61 8.32 -17.70
CA ALA A 145 4.75 8.40 -18.88
C ALA A 145 3.83 9.62 -18.79
N ALA A 146 3.24 10.03 -19.91
CA ALA A 146 2.22 11.08 -19.92
C ALA A 146 1.10 10.74 -18.91
N PRO A 147 0.71 11.69 -18.04
CA PRO A 147 -0.29 11.44 -17.02
C PRO A 147 -1.62 10.98 -17.59
N ARG A 148 -2.31 10.12 -16.86
CA ARG A 148 -3.59 9.51 -17.24
C ARG A 148 -4.54 9.49 -16.04
N PRO A 149 -5.86 9.32 -16.24
CA PRO A 149 -6.78 9.15 -15.14
C PRO A 149 -6.57 7.80 -14.44
N PHE A 150 -6.82 7.75 -13.12
CA PHE A 150 -7.05 6.49 -12.43
C PHE A 150 -8.50 6.04 -12.66
N GLY A 151 -8.70 4.88 -13.28
CA GLY A 151 -10.05 4.34 -13.51
C GLY A 151 -10.75 4.92 -14.75
N TYR A 152 -12.07 4.99 -14.69
CA TYR A 152 -12.92 5.36 -15.83
C TYR A 152 -13.22 6.86 -15.86
N GLY A 153 -12.47 7.59 -16.66
CA GLY A 153 -12.66 9.02 -16.82
C GLY A 153 -12.07 9.84 -15.67
N GLY A 154 -12.30 11.13 -15.67
CA GLY A 154 -11.74 12.06 -14.71
C GLY A 154 -10.49 12.77 -15.23
N PRO A 155 -9.80 13.54 -14.38
CA PRO A 155 -8.59 14.24 -14.73
C PRO A 155 -7.36 13.31 -14.77
N ASP A 156 -6.30 13.75 -15.45
CA ASP A 156 -5.07 13.01 -15.66
C ASP A 156 -4.08 13.25 -14.51
N TYR A 157 -4.29 12.62 -13.36
CA TYR A 157 -3.46 12.79 -12.16
C TYR A 157 -2.56 11.60 -11.82
N ALA A 158 -2.59 10.52 -12.60
CA ALA A 158 -1.74 9.35 -12.40
C ALA A 158 -0.42 9.49 -13.15
N HIS A 159 0.68 9.66 -12.42
CA HIS A 159 2.05 9.66 -12.92
C HIS A 159 2.62 8.25 -12.81
N ALA A 160 2.55 7.51 -13.91
CA ALA A 160 3.00 6.11 -13.97
C ALA A 160 4.43 6.01 -14.51
N PRO A 161 5.15 4.92 -14.17
CA PRO A 161 6.43 4.61 -14.78
C PRO A 161 6.38 4.61 -16.31
N ALA A 162 7.36 5.19 -16.97
CA ALA A 162 7.43 5.18 -18.44
C ALA A 162 7.51 3.74 -18.99
N GLU A 163 8.15 2.85 -18.26
CA GLU A 163 8.28 1.42 -18.57
C GLU A 163 6.99 0.63 -18.31
N SER A 164 6.05 1.22 -17.59
CA SER A 164 4.78 0.59 -17.20
C SER A 164 3.65 1.64 -17.15
N PRO A 165 3.32 2.26 -18.29
CA PRO A 165 2.35 3.35 -18.33
C PRO A 165 0.94 2.88 -18.00
N VAL A 166 0.12 3.78 -17.44
CA VAL A 166 -1.32 3.55 -17.31
C VAL A 166 -1.91 3.48 -18.73
N PRO A 167 -2.69 2.43 -19.07
CA PRO A 167 -3.32 2.32 -20.38
C PRO A 167 -4.18 3.54 -20.73
N ALA A 168 -4.31 3.84 -22.01
CA ALA A 168 -5.15 4.96 -22.48
C ALA A 168 -6.62 4.85 -22.03
N SER A 169 -7.10 3.64 -21.76
CA SER A 169 -8.42 3.39 -21.15
C SER A 169 -8.53 3.86 -19.70
N GLY A 170 -7.45 4.32 -19.07
CA GLY A 170 -7.40 4.69 -17.65
C GLY A 170 -7.58 3.52 -16.68
N ARG A 171 -7.53 2.28 -17.17
CA ARG A 171 -7.72 1.07 -16.36
C ARG A 171 -6.39 0.47 -15.95
N GLY A 172 -6.15 0.49 -14.67
CA GLY A 172 -5.05 -0.25 -14.04
C GLY A 172 -3.67 0.32 -14.34
N SER A 173 -2.74 -0.03 -13.49
CA SER A 173 -1.31 0.04 -13.73
C SER A 173 -0.81 -1.38 -14.03
N SER A 174 0.28 -1.52 -14.75
CA SER A 174 0.91 -2.83 -14.91
C SER A 174 1.33 -3.38 -13.55
N PRO A 175 1.19 -4.70 -13.30
CA PRO A 175 1.68 -5.30 -12.09
C PRO A 175 3.16 -4.98 -11.85
N ALA A 176 3.51 -4.58 -10.62
CA ALA A 176 4.87 -4.29 -10.18
C ALA A 176 5.61 -3.17 -10.97
N GLY A 177 4.90 -2.19 -11.51
CA GLY A 177 5.52 -1.00 -12.11
C GLY A 177 6.39 -0.20 -11.13
N GLY A 178 6.05 -0.25 -9.85
CA GLY A 178 6.80 0.42 -8.79
C GLY A 178 8.27 0.02 -8.69
N ARG A 179 8.63 -1.19 -9.15
CA ARG A 179 10.03 -1.64 -9.20
C ARG A 179 10.94 -0.71 -10.02
N PHE A 180 10.41 -0.07 -11.05
CA PHE A 180 11.19 0.85 -11.89
C PHE A 180 11.52 2.14 -11.14
N VAL A 181 10.55 2.65 -10.37
CA VAL A 181 10.76 3.82 -9.49
C VAL A 181 11.80 3.49 -8.41
N ILE A 182 11.67 2.33 -7.75
CA ILE A 182 12.64 1.85 -6.75
C ILE A 182 14.03 1.71 -7.35
N LYS A 183 14.14 1.17 -8.57
CA LYS A 183 15.43 1.05 -9.27
C LYS A 183 16.07 2.42 -9.51
N ALA A 184 15.29 3.44 -9.91
CA ALA A 184 15.82 4.78 -10.12
C ALA A 184 16.39 5.38 -8.83
N PHE A 185 15.65 5.30 -7.72
CA PHE A 185 16.17 5.73 -6.41
C PHE A 185 17.43 4.97 -5.99
N LYS A 186 17.46 3.65 -6.21
CA LYS A 186 18.65 2.85 -5.88
C LYS A 186 19.85 3.27 -6.72
N THR A 187 19.64 3.48 -8.02
CA THR A 187 20.71 3.96 -8.91
C THR A 187 21.24 5.31 -8.47
N TYR A 188 20.36 6.26 -8.13
CA TYR A 188 20.75 7.57 -7.60
C TYR A 188 21.57 7.42 -6.32
N LEU A 189 21.09 6.67 -5.33
CA LEU A 189 21.80 6.47 -4.05
C LEU A 189 23.16 5.78 -4.23
N ASP A 190 23.29 4.86 -5.19
CA ASP A 190 24.56 4.21 -5.51
C ASP A 190 25.57 5.19 -6.12
N GLN A 191 25.11 6.06 -7.02
CA GLN A 191 25.93 7.10 -7.64
C GLN A 191 26.43 8.12 -6.61
N GLU A 192 25.60 8.45 -5.62
CA GLU A 192 25.92 9.35 -4.51
C GLU A 192 26.67 8.65 -3.36
N GLY A 193 26.95 7.35 -3.47
CA GLY A 193 27.69 6.61 -2.44
C GLY A 193 26.93 6.37 -1.14
N VAL A 194 25.59 6.45 -1.15
CA VAL A 194 24.76 6.21 0.04
C VAL A 194 24.55 4.71 0.26
N PRO A 195 25.04 4.12 1.36
CA PRO A 195 24.95 2.68 1.59
C PRO A 195 23.52 2.25 1.90
N VAL A 196 23.07 1.19 1.21
CA VAL A 196 21.81 0.48 1.50
C VAL A 196 22.17 -0.93 1.99
N MET A 197 22.04 -1.14 3.29
CA MET A 197 22.41 -2.39 3.96
C MET A 197 21.22 -3.35 3.98
N THR A 198 21.15 -4.26 3.01
CA THR A 198 20.13 -5.32 2.96
C THR A 198 20.44 -6.45 3.94
N GLY A 199 19.42 -7.26 4.31
CA GLY A 199 19.55 -8.30 5.34
C GLY A 199 19.84 -7.73 6.73
N THR A 200 19.64 -6.43 6.94
CA THR A 200 19.96 -5.71 8.17
C THR A 200 18.69 -5.20 8.83
N ARG A 201 18.30 -5.84 9.93
CA ARG A 201 17.08 -5.52 10.68
C ARG A 201 17.36 -4.53 11.80
N ALA A 202 16.70 -3.37 11.78
CA ALA A 202 16.61 -2.50 12.96
C ALA A 202 15.72 -3.16 14.03
N GLU A 203 16.20 -3.23 15.25
CA GLU A 203 15.55 -3.95 16.36
C GLU A 203 15.09 -3.01 17.48
N GLU A 204 15.84 -1.91 17.71
CA GLU A 204 15.60 -1.00 18.84
C GLU A 204 16.06 0.42 18.49
N LEU A 205 15.28 1.42 18.89
CA LEU A 205 15.70 2.82 18.88
C LEU A 205 16.57 3.12 20.08
N ILE A 206 17.71 3.78 19.87
CA ILE A 206 18.58 4.22 20.95
C ILE A 206 18.18 5.63 21.37
N THR A 207 17.95 5.82 22.67
CA THR A 207 17.59 7.13 23.23
C THR A 207 18.66 7.65 24.17
N ASP A 208 18.76 8.97 24.30
CA ASP A 208 19.53 9.64 25.34
C ASP A 208 18.73 9.69 26.66
N GLY A 209 19.36 10.24 27.72
CA GLY A 209 18.73 10.39 29.04
C GLY A 209 17.51 11.35 29.07
N LYS A 210 17.24 12.07 27.96
CA LYS A 210 16.09 12.97 27.78
C LYS A 210 15.00 12.34 26.91
N GLY A 211 15.22 11.11 26.44
CA GLY A 211 14.29 10.39 25.56
C GLY A 211 14.32 10.87 24.10
N ASN A 212 15.35 11.59 23.66
CA ASN A 212 15.57 11.91 22.26
C ASN A 212 16.18 10.70 21.55
N VAL A 213 15.84 10.47 20.28
CA VAL A 213 16.42 9.37 19.51
C VAL A 213 17.77 9.78 18.95
N ILE A 214 18.78 8.93 19.22
CA ILE A 214 20.20 9.15 18.88
C ILE A 214 20.79 7.96 18.12
N GLY A 215 19.97 7.10 17.52
CA GLY A 215 20.43 5.98 16.72
C GLY A 215 19.53 4.76 16.79
N VAL A 216 20.05 3.65 16.26
CA VAL A 216 19.37 2.34 16.25
C VAL A 216 20.33 1.21 16.59
N LYS A 217 19.82 0.15 17.25
CA LYS A 217 20.45 -1.17 17.29
C LYS A 217 19.87 -2.02 16.15
N ALA A 218 20.73 -2.73 15.47
CA ALA A 218 20.35 -3.57 14.34
C ALA A 218 21.12 -4.88 14.36
N SER A 219 20.68 -5.83 13.52
CA SER A 219 21.38 -7.09 13.29
C SER A 219 21.45 -7.45 11.81
N LYS A 220 22.56 -8.06 11.40
CA LYS A 220 22.76 -8.65 10.08
C LYS A 220 23.22 -10.09 10.26
N GLY A 221 22.30 -11.04 10.12
CA GLY A 221 22.56 -12.41 10.56
C GLY A 221 22.90 -12.42 12.05
N ASN A 222 24.06 -12.98 12.41
CA ASN A 222 24.53 -13.04 13.81
C ASN A 222 25.28 -11.79 14.26
N GLN A 223 25.60 -10.85 13.33
CA GLN A 223 26.33 -9.65 13.64
C GLN A 223 25.39 -8.60 14.27
N LYS A 224 25.79 -8.05 15.40
CA LYS A 224 25.08 -6.95 16.05
C LYS A 224 25.71 -5.61 15.69
N LEU A 225 24.86 -4.62 15.45
CA LEU A 225 25.21 -3.26 15.03
C LEU A 225 24.64 -2.25 16.01
N GLU A 226 25.42 -1.25 16.38
CA GLU A 226 24.99 -0.04 17.05
C GLU A 226 25.29 1.15 16.13
N ILE A 227 24.26 1.78 15.59
CA ILE A 227 24.41 2.89 14.65
C ILE A 227 23.95 4.17 15.33
N ARG A 228 24.90 5.07 15.63
CA ARG A 228 24.61 6.39 16.18
C ARG A 228 24.29 7.37 15.06
N ALA A 229 23.25 8.20 15.29
CA ALA A 229 22.81 9.19 14.32
C ALA A 229 22.16 10.39 15.03
N LYS A 230 22.16 11.54 14.38
CA LYS A 230 21.42 12.72 14.83
C LYS A 230 19.92 12.55 14.65
N ALA A 231 19.51 11.80 13.60
CA ALA A 231 18.11 11.48 13.34
C ALA A 231 17.91 10.07 12.77
N VAL A 232 16.72 9.52 13.03
CA VAL A 232 16.24 8.24 12.49
C VAL A 232 14.92 8.49 11.75
N VAL A 233 14.82 8.00 10.50
CA VAL A 233 13.58 8.03 9.71
C VAL A 233 13.02 6.64 9.59
N LEU A 234 11.79 6.42 10.06
CA LEU A 234 11.05 5.16 9.95
C LEU A 234 10.22 5.11 8.65
N GLY A 235 10.78 4.52 7.61
CA GLY A 235 10.11 4.19 6.35
C GLY A 235 9.70 2.71 6.28
N THR A 236 9.25 2.14 7.41
CA THR A 236 9.12 0.69 7.63
C THR A 236 7.83 0.08 7.06
N GLY A 237 6.94 0.90 6.49
CA GLY A 237 5.64 0.46 6.03
C GLY A 237 4.68 0.14 7.17
N GLY A 238 3.61 -0.59 6.86
CA GLY A 238 2.57 -0.96 7.80
C GLY A 238 2.76 -2.33 8.44
N TYR A 239 1.63 -2.93 8.85
CA TYR A 239 1.60 -4.17 9.63
C TYR A 239 0.72 -5.28 9.02
N ALA A 240 0.49 -5.25 7.71
CA ALA A 240 -0.40 -6.20 7.02
C ALA A 240 0.04 -7.67 7.11
N ARG A 241 1.27 -7.94 7.55
CA ARG A 241 1.84 -9.28 7.79
C ARG A 241 2.06 -9.58 9.27
N ASN A 242 1.45 -8.81 10.17
CA ASN A 242 1.54 -9.02 11.61
C ASN A 242 0.14 -9.31 12.17
N GLN A 243 -0.12 -10.59 12.48
CA GLN A 243 -1.40 -11.05 12.95
C GLN A 243 -1.80 -10.40 14.29
N GLU A 244 -0.85 -10.16 15.19
CA GLU A 244 -1.11 -9.53 16.50
C GLU A 244 -1.58 -8.08 16.34
N LEU A 245 -0.90 -7.31 15.47
CA LEU A 245 -1.30 -5.93 15.18
C LEU A 245 -2.62 -5.86 14.41
N LEU A 246 -2.87 -6.80 13.48
CA LEU A 246 -4.17 -6.90 12.82
C LEU A 246 -5.26 -7.26 13.84
N GLN A 247 -5.01 -8.22 14.75
CA GLN A 247 -5.95 -8.55 15.82
C GLN A 247 -6.25 -7.36 16.72
N GLN A 248 -5.25 -6.51 16.99
CA GLN A 248 -5.42 -5.31 17.81
C GLN A 248 -6.22 -4.21 17.12
N TYR A 249 -5.95 -3.95 15.84
CA TYR A 249 -6.48 -2.77 15.12
C TYR A 249 -7.63 -3.09 14.16
N THR A 250 -7.65 -4.29 13.61
CA THR A 250 -8.60 -4.73 12.57
C THR A 250 -8.86 -6.23 12.70
N PRO A 251 -9.51 -6.70 13.81
CA PRO A 251 -9.61 -8.12 14.13
C PRO A 251 -10.26 -8.96 13.02
N SER A 252 -11.17 -8.40 12.24
CA SER A 252 -11.80 -9.08 11.10
C SER A 252 -10.80 -9.52 10.01
N TYR A 253 -9.63 -8.87 9.94
CA TYR A 253 -8.58 -9.20 8.96
C TYR A 253 -7.46 -10.09 9.50
N ALA A 254 -7.36 -10.28 10.80
CA ALA A 254 -6.31 -11.11 11.40
C ALA A 254 -6.24 -12.54 10.83
N PRO A 255 -7.37 -13.21 10.47
CA PRO A 255 -7.33 -14.52 9.82
C PRO A 255 -6.74 -14.53 8.40
N PHE A 256 -6.62 -13.36 7.75
CA PHE A 256 -6.22 -13.23 6.34
C PHE A 256 -4.82 -12.62 6.16
N THR A 257 -3.95 -12.73 7.15
CA THR A 257 -2.58 -12.18 7.13
C THR A 257 -1.77 -12.68 5.94
N GLU A 258 -1.92 -13.95 5.56
CA GLU A 258 -1.21 -14.55 4.42
C GLU A 258 -1.74 -14.11 3.06
N GLU A 259 -2.96 -13.56 3.00
CA GLU A 259 -3.61 -13.10 1.77
C GLU A 259 -3.28 -11.64 1.43
N SER A 260 -2.37 -11.03 2.17
CA SER A 260 -1.89 -9.69 1.86
C SER A 260 -0.93 -9.70 0.66
N ASN A 261 -1.12 -8.72 -0.23
CA ASN A 261 -0.17 -8.41 -1.31
C ASN A 261 0.93 -7.42 -0.86
N ALA A 262 0.94 -7.02 0.41
CA ALA A 262 2.05 -6.27 0.97
C ALA A 262 3.31 -7.13 1.02
N THR A 263 4.48 -6.47 1.03
CA THR A 263 5.75 -7.15 1.23
C THR A 263 5.74 -8.00 2.51
N ARG A 264 6.48 -9.11 2.52
CA ARG A 264 6.68 -9.91 3.74
C ARG A 264 7.31 -9.11 4.88
N GLY A 265 7.95 -7.99 4.56
CA GLY A 265 8.50 -7.05 5.53
C GLY A 265 7.49 -6.14 6.23
N ALA A 266 6.21 -6.13 5.84
CA ALA A 266 5.18 -5.28 6.44
C ALA A 266 4.70 -5.83 7.81
N THR A 267 5.59 -5.86 8.80
CA THR A 267 5.37 -6.45 10.13
C THR A 267 5.24 -5.42 11.25
N GLY A 268 5.21 -4.11 10.94
CA GLY A 268 5.00 -3.05 11.91
C GLY A 268 6.21 -2.73 12.80
N ASP A 269 7.42 -3.15 12.42
CA ASP A 269 8.62 -3.03 13.27
C ASP A 269 8.86 -1.59 13.75
N GLY A 270 8.75 -0.59 12.87
CA GLY A 270 8.94 0.81 13.22
C GLY A 270 7.88 1.34 14.19
N ILE A 271 6.63 0.91 14.01
CA ILE A 271 5.53 1.25 14.93
C ILE A 271 5.82 0.68 16.33
N ILE A 272 6.23 -0.60 16.38
CA ILE A 272 6.56 -1.29 17.63
C ILE A 272 7.74 -0.62 18.33
N MET A 273 8.83 -0.33 17.59
CA MET A 273 10.02 0.32 18.17
C MET A 273 9.70 1.72 18.71
N ALA A 274 8.95 2.52 17.97
CA ALA A 274 8.59 3.86 18.39
C ALA A 274 7.67 3.88 19.62
N LYS A 275 6.68 2.98 19.66
CA LYS A 275 5.78 2.83 20.83
C LYS A 275 6.53 2.44 22.10
N LYS A 276 7.58 1.62 22.02
CA LYS A 276 8.40 1.24 23.17
C LYS A 276 9.09 2.44 23.84
N ILE A 277 9.33 3.52 23.11
CA ILE A 277 9.92 4.76 23.63
C ILE A 277 8.91 5.88 23.85
N GLY A 278 7.61 5.55 23.90
CA GLY A 278 6.54 6.49 24.25
C GLY A 278 5.94 7.27 23.08
N ALA A 279 6.15 6.83 21.84
CA ALA A 279 5.50 7.45 20.68
C ALA A 279 3.97 7.26 20.72
N ALA A 280 3.25 8.32 20.36
CA ALA A 280 1.82 8.28 20.15
C ALA A 280 1.49 7.48 18.88
N GLY A 281 0.52 6.60 18.99
CA GLY A 281 -0.08 5.88 17.85
C GLY A 281 -1.57 6.11 17.81
N PHE A 282 -2.18 5.87 16.67
CA PHE A 282 -3.62 5.83 16.57
C PHE A 282 -4.17 4.62 17.32
N LYS A 283 -5.34 4.76 17.93
CA LYS A 283 -6.01 3.69 18.68
C LYS A 283 -6.71 2.72 17.74
N ASP A 284 -7.11 3.20 16.59
CA ASP A 284 -7.76 2.47 15.51
C ASP A 284 -6.84 2.36 14.30
N GLY A 285 -7.11 1.39 13.46
CA GLY A 285 -6.43 1.18 12.19
C GLY A 285 -7.37 0.51 11.21
N TRP A 286 -6.95 0.45 9.96
CA TRP A 286 -7.70 -0.22 8.91
C TRP A 286 -6.77 -0.93 7.94
N VAL A 287 -7.31 -1.69 7.00
CA VAL A 287 -6.53 -2.26 5.90
C VAL A 287 -6.90 -1.62 4.57
N MET A 288 -5.94 -1.52 3.68
CA MET A 288 -6.19 -1.18 2.29
C MET A 288 -6.68 -2.43 1.58
N GLY A 289 -7.99 -2.51 1.33
CA GLY A 289 -8.58 -3.56 0.53
C GLY A 289 -8.05 -3.55 -0.90
N LEU A 290 -7.90 -4.71 -1.51
CA LEU A 290 -7.52 -4.82 -2.92
C LEU A 290 -8.68 -5.37 -3.75
N LYS A 291 -9.09 -6.61 -3.47
CA LYS A 291 -10.17 -7.31 -4.17
C LYS A 291 -10.54 -8.60 -3.46
N PRO A 292 -11.71 -9.18 -3.76
CA PRO A 292 -12.01 -10.57 -3.44
C PRO A 292 -11.04 -11.52 -4.16
N VAL A 293 -10.62 -12.55 -3.46
CA VAL A 293 -9.80 -13.65 -4.01
C VAL A 293 -10.33 -14.98 -3.50
N SER A 294 -10.00 -16.10 -4.18
CA SER A 294 -10.23 -17.42 -3.62
C SER A 294 -9.04 -17.85 -2.75
N PRO A 295 -9.25 -18.61 -1.65
CA PRO A 295 -8.18 -19.28 -0.94
C PRO A 295 -7.32 -20.14 -1.86
N GLN A 296 -7.91 -20.69 -2.92
CA GLN A 296 -7.21 -21.41 -3.97
C GLN A 296 -6.66 -20.45 -5.03
N LYS A 297 -5.32 -20.30 -5.08
CA LYS A 297 -4.65 -19.31 -5.93
C LYS A 297 -5.02 -19.39 -7.42
N GLU A 298 -5.18 -20.59 -7.95
CA GLU A 298 -5.61 -20.81 -9.35
C GLU A 298 -6.97 -20.16 -9.61
N LEU A 299 -7.94 -20.35 -8.71
CA LEU A 299 -9.26 -19.75 -8.79
C LEU A 299 -9.23 -18.23 -8.63
N SER A 300 -8.27 -17.68 -7.91
CA SER A 300 -8.11 -16.21 -7.78
C SER A 300 -7.87 -15.53 -9.12
N ASN A 301 -7.36 -16.25 -10.13
CA ASN A 301 -7.18 -15.71 -11.47
C ASN A 301 -8.52 -15.58 -12.22
N THR A 302 -9.55 -16.32 -11.84
CA THR A 302 -10.91 -16.19 -12.40
C THR A 302 -11.51 -14.82 -12.08
N PHE A 303 -11.07 -14.19 -10.98
CA PHE A 303 -11.47 -12.84 -10.56
C PHE A 303 -10.56 -11.72 -11.09
N ARG A 304 -9.51 -12.04 -11.88
CA ARG A 304 -8.53 -11.05 -12.38
C ARG A 304 -8.87 -10.44 -13.72
N THR A 305 -9.67 -11.12 -14.54
CA THR A 305 -9.97 -10.66 -15.90
C THR A 305 -11.15 -9.69 -15.92
N LYS A 306 -10.90 -8.47 -16.42
CA LYS A 306 -11.90 -7.46 -16.82
C LYS A 306 -13.12 -7.31 -15.88
N ASN A 307 -12.95 -6.85 -14.65
CA ASN A 307 -14.06 -6.54 -13.74
C ASN A 307 -14.91 -7.75 -13.30
N VAL A 308 -14.44 -8.98 -13.45
CA VAL A 308 -15.23 -10.20 -13.20
C VAL A 308 -15.84 -10.24 -11.80
N TYR A 309 -15.12 -9.74 -10.78
CA TYR A 309 -15.69 -9.67 -9.42
C TYR A 309 -16.86 -8.68 -9.32
N LYS A 310 -16.88 -7.60 -10.12
CA LYS A 310 -17.97 -6.62 -10.13
C LYS A 310 -19.26 -7.18 -10.74
N GLU A 311 -19.13 -8.10 -11.67
CA GLU A 311 -20.27 -8.75 -12.33
C GLU A 311 -20.87 -9.88 -11.50
N GLN A 312 -20.19 -10.31 -10.43
CA GLN A 312 -20.65 -11.40 -9.58
C GLN A 312 -21.59 -10.94 -8.49
N VAL A 313 -22.29 -11.88 -7.90
CA VAL A 313 -23.08 -11.70 -6.70
C VAL A 313 -22.43 -12.47 -5.56
N PHE A 314 -22.26 -11.84 -4.39
CA PHE A 314 -21.69 -12.48 -3.21
C PHE A 314 -22.78 -12.79 -2.18
N VAL A 315 -22.72 -13.99 -1.64
CA VAL A 315 -23.59 -14.43 -0.54
C VAL A 315 -22.78 -14.90 0.65
N ASN A 316 -23.35 -14.73 1.84
CA ASN A 316 -22.72 -15.10 3.11
C ASN A 316 -23.12 -16.49 3.60
N GLN A 317 -22.74 -16.84 4.83
CA GLN A 317 -23.08 -18.09 5.51
C GLN A 317 -24.59 -18.34 5.66
N ASP A 318 -25.43 -17.33 5.50
CA ASP A 318 -26.89 -17.45 5.59
C ASP A 318 -27.56 -17.62 4.21
N GLY A 319 -26.77 -17.64 3.15
CA GLY A 319 -27.26 -17.66 1.76
C GLY A 319 -27.82 -16.30 1.31
N LYS A 320 -27.44 -15.20 1.98
CA LYS A 320 -27.93 -13.85 1.72
C LYS A 320 -26.84 -12.98 1.12
N ARG A 321 -27.21 -12.14 0.14
CA ARG A 321 -26.35 -11.08 -0.37
C ARG A 321 -26.06 -10.06 0.75
N PHE A 322 -24.86 -9.51 0.81
CA PHE A 322 -24.41 -8.70 1.94
C PHE A 322 -23.62 -7.44 1.56
N MET A 323 -23.38 -7.18 0.28
CA MET A 323 -22.60 -6.03 -0.15
C MET A 323 -22.96 -5.54 -1.55
N LYS A 324 -22.51 -4.34 -1.88
CA LYS A 324 -22.38 -3.83 -3.25
C LYS A 324 -21.06 -4.30 -3.82
N GLU A 325 -21.08 -5.14 -4.86
CA GLU A 325 -19.89 -5.86 -5.35
C GLU A 325 -19.01 -5.03 -6.30
N ASP A 326 -19.54 -3.96 -6.88
CA ASP A 326 -18.85 -3.16 -7.91
C ASP A 326 -17.96 -2.02 -7.36
N LEU A 327 -17.85 -1.89 -6.05
CA LEU A 327 -16.99 -0.90 -5.40
C LEU A 327 -15.52 -1.35 -5.44
N PRO A 328 -14.61 -0.50 -5.96
CA PRO A 328 -13.19 -0.82 -5.97
C PRO A 328 -12.59 -0.71 -4.55
N TYR A 329 -11.61 -1.55 -4.25
CA TYR A 329 -10.84 -1.54 -2.98
C TYR A 329 -11.68 -1.78 -1.70
N ILE A 330 -12.89 -2.31 -1.85
CA ILE A 330 -13.80 -2.58 -0.74
C ILE A 330 -13.94 -4.09 -0.58
N VAL A 331 -13.33 -4.63 0.46
CA VAL A 331 -13.37 -6.04 0.83
C VAL A 331 -13.76 -6.27 2.29
N ASP A 332 -14.00 -5.19 3.03
CA ASP A 332 -14.39 -5.23 4.44
C ASP A 332 -15.62 -6.08 4.68
N PRO A 333 -16.72 -5.94 3.90
CA PRO A 333 -17.90 -6.78 4.10
C PRO A 333 -17.60 -8.27 3.98
N ILE A 334 -16.57 -8.66 3.20
CA ILE A 334 -16.15 -10.07 3.09
C ILE A 334 -15.40 -10.50 4.35
N ALA A 335 -14.52 -9.64 4.89
CA ALA A 335 -13.77 -9.92 6.12
C ALA A 335 -14.68 -10.04 7.35
N GLU A 336 -15.83 -9.38 7.33
CA GLU A 336 -16.83 -9.40 8.40
C GLU A 336 -17.74 -10.63 8.37
N GLN A 337 -17.74 -11.40 7.25
CA GLN A 337 -18.53 -12.63 7.17
C GLN A 337 -17.77 -13.83 7.75
N LYS A 338 -18.50 -14.76 8.36
CA LYS A 338 -17.96 -16.08 8.74
C LYS A 338 -17.56 -16.86 7.49
N THR A 339 -18.39 -16.82 6.46
CA THR A 339 -18.09 -17.35 5.13
C THR A 339 -18.70 -16.47 4.05
N ALA A 340 -18.00 -16.32 2.92
CA ALA A 340 -18.49 -15.60 1.75
C ALA A 340 -18.23 -16.42 0.47
N TRP A 341 -19.15 -16.32 -0.47
CA TRP A 341 -19.14 -17.07 -1.71
C TRP A 341 -19.49 -16.16 -2.88
N ALA A 342 -18.77 -16.30 -3.99
CA ALA A 342 -19.16 -15.75 -5.28
C ALA A 342 -20.01 -16.77 -6.03
N ILE A 343 -21.20 -16.39 -6.46
CA ILE A 343 -22.12 -17.29 -7.17
C ILE A 343 -21.94 -17.08 -8.68
N LEU A 344 -21.77 -18.19 -9.39
CA LEU A 344 -21.51 -18.28 -10.81
C LEU A 344 -22.44 -19.31 -11.46
N ASP A 345 -22.57 -19.25 -12.77
CA ASP A 345 -23.31 -20.24 -13.55
C ASP A 345 -22.49 -20.78 -14.75
N SER A 346 -23.06 -21.70 -15.50
CA SER A 346 -22.43 -22.34 -16.64
C SER A 346 -22.12 -21.41 -17.83
N LYS A 347 -22.62 -20.18 -17.82
CA LYS A 347 -22.27 -19.15 -18.82
C LYS A 347 -20.83 -18.67 -18.68
N ASN A 348 -20.22 -18.85 -17.50
CA ASN A 348 -18.82 -18.54 -17.25
C ASN A 348 -17.89 -19.64 -17.82
N GLN A 349 -17.92 -19.82 -19.13
CA GLN A 349 -17.19 -20.90 -19.81
C GLN A 349 -15.66 -20.79 -19.69
N ALA A 350 -15.13 -19.57 -19.54
CA ALA A 350 -13.68 -19.33 -19.45
C ALA A 350 -13.00 -20.04 -18.27
N ASN A 351 -13.78 -20.47 -17.27
CA ASN A 351 -13.29 -21.09 -16.04
C ASN A 351 -13.95 -22.44 -15.76
N ALA A 352 -14.73 -22.99 -16.67
CA ALA A 352 -15.54 -24.20 -16.44
C ALA A 352 -14.68 -25.42 -16.02
N GLU A 353 -13.55 -25.64 -16.67
CA GLU A 353 -12.61 -26.72 -16.30
C GLU A 353 -12.09 -26.55 -14.89
N LEU A 354 -11.68 -25.33 -14.53
CA LEU A 354 -11.12 -25.03 -13.23
C LEU A 354 -12.16 -25.15 -12.11
N LEU A 355 -13.39 -24.67 -12.35
CA LEU A 355 -14.49 -24.81 -11.42
C LEU A 355 -14.84 -26.28 -11.20
N ASN A 356 -14.90 -27.09 -12.25
CA ASN A 356 -15.17 -28.52 -12.14
C ASN A 356 -14.02 -29.28 -11.44
N LYS A 357 -12.75 -28.90 -11.68
CA LYS A 357 -11.59 -29.47 -10.99
C LYS A 357 -11.70 -29.35 -9.47
N TYR A 358 -12.16 -28.19 -8.98
CA TYR A 358 -12.28 -27.92 -7.55
C TYR A 358 -13.64 -28.23 -6.95
N ALA A 359 -14.64 -28.60 -7.75
CA ALA A 359 -15.99 -28.93 -7.26
C ALA A 359 -16.04 -30.22 -6.42
N ASN A 360 -14.95 -30.98 -6.35
CA ASN A 360 -14.80 -32.13 -5.44
C ASN A 360 -14.54 -31.71 -3.99
N ASP A 361 -14.18 -30.46 -3.75
CA ASP A 361 -14.04 -29.88 -2.41
C ASP A 361 -15.06 -28.73 -2.25
N PRO A 362 -16.24 -29.00 -1.65
CA PRO A 362 -17.26 -27.97 -1.46
C PRO A 362 -16.84 -26.82 -0.54
N SER A 363 -15.75 -26.94 0.19
CA SER A 363 -15.20 -25.84 1.00
C SER A 363 -14.49 -24.79 0.13
N ILE A 364 -14.13 -25.13 -1.12
CA ILE A 364 -13.49 -24.28 -2.12
C ILE A 364 -14.49 -23.91 -3.23
N VAL A 365 -15.12 -24.91 -3.84
CA VAL A 365 -16.13 -24.75 -4.89
C VAL A 365 -17.29 -25.69 -4.62
N ALA A 366 -18.45 -25.15 -4.27
CA ALA A 366 -19.70 -25.92 -4.24
C ALA A 366 -20.36 -25.92 -5.62
N LYS A 367 -21.06 -26.99 -5.99
CA LYS A 367 -21.75 -27.16 -7.27
C LYS A 367 -23.14 -27.77 -7.07
N GLY A 368 -24.11 -27.31 -7.87
CA GLY A 368 -25.47 -27.87 -7.91
C GLY A 368 -26.17 -27.55 -9.22
N ASN A 369 -27.14 -28.36 -9.57
CA ASN A 369 -28.00 -28.10 -10.77
C ASN A 369 -29.24 -27.27 -10.39
N THR A 370 -29.56 -27.19 -9.12
CA THR A 370 -30.62 -26.35 -8.56
C THR A 370 -30.06 -25.50 -7.43
N TRP A 371 -30.79 -24.46 -7.02
CA TRP A 371 -30.42 -23.66 -5.87
C TRP A 371 -30.41 -24.47 -4.57
N GLU A 372 -31.30 -25.43 -4.45
CA GLU A 372 -31.37 -26.35 -3.31
C GLU A 372 -30.11 -27.22 -3.21
N GLU A 373 -29.67 -27.84 -4.33
CA GLU A 373 -28.45 -28.66 -4.39
C GLU A 373 -27.21 -27.80 -4.06
N LEU A 374 -27.11 -26.61 -4.67
CA LEU A 374 -26.00 -25.69 -4.40
C LEU A 374 -25.96 -25.28 -2.93
N ALA A 375 -27.11 -24.90 -2.35
CA ALA A 375 -27.19 -24.49 -0.94
C ALA A 375 -26.81 -25.62 0.02
N LYS A 376 -27.21 -26.85 -0.26
CA LYS A 376 -26.79 -28.05 0.50
C LYS A 376 -25.28 -28.24 0.44
N ALA A 377 -24.67 -28.10 -0.74
CA ALA A 377 -23.22 -28.21 -0.92
C ALA A 377 -22.46 -27.09 -0.17
N MET A 378 -22.99 -25.85 -0.19
CA MET A 378 -22.47 -24.71 0.54
C MET A 378 -22.71 -24.77 2.05
N LYS A 379 -23.61 -25.64 2.52
CA LYS A 379 -24.11 -25.69 3.91
C LYS A 379 -24.79 -24.40 4.37
N VAL A 380 -25.58 -23.79 3.49
CA VAL A 380 -26.41 -22.61 3.77
C VAL A 380 -27.91 -22.96 3.66
N SER A 381 -28.79 -22.02 4.07
CA SER A 381 -30.23 -22.20 3.94
C SER A 381 -30.66 -22.25 2.46
N PRO A 382 -31.29 -23.35 1.97
CA PRO A 382 -31.79 -23.42 0.60
C PRO A 382 -32.78 -22.31 0.27
N GLN A 383 -33.74 -22.06 1.17
CA GLN A 383 -34.77 -21.02 0.97
C GLN A 383 -34.15 -19.62 0.88
N ASN A 384 -33.14 -19.32 1.71
CA ASN A 384 -32.49 -18.01 1.65
C ASN A 384 -31.69 -17.83 0.34
N LEU A 385 -30.95 -18.87 -0.07
CA LEU A 385 -30.18 -18.80 -1.32
C LEU A 385 -31.09 -18.62 -2.53
N GLU A 386 -32.15 -19.41 -2.62
CA GLU A 386 -33.13 -19.34 -3.70
C GLU A 386 -33.76 -17.94 -3.77
N ASN A 387 -34.33 -17.45 -2.67
CA ASN A 387 -34.91 -16.11 -2.59
C ASN A 387 -33.91 -15.02 -2.99
N THR A 388 -32.65 -15.15 -2.53
CA THR A 388 -31.58 -14.20 -2.87
C THR A 388 -31.28 -14.17 -4.35
N MET A 389 -31.17 -15.35 -4.98
CA MET A 389 -30.83 -15.46 -6.40
C MET A 389 -31.99 -15.07 -7.32
N GLU A 390 -33.24 -15.40 -6.96
CA GLU A 390 -34.42 -14.94 -7.67
C GLU A 390 -34.53 -13.41 -7.65
N GLN A 391 -34.37 -12.81 -6.47
CA GLN A 391 -34.36 -11.35 -6.32
C GLN A 391 -33.22 -10.69 -7.11
N TYR A 392 -31.99 -11.22 -7.02
CA TYR A 392 -30.85 -10.70 -7.78
C TYR A 392 -31.09 -10.80 -9.29
N ASN A 393 -31.59 -11.95 -9.79
CA ASN A 393 -31.89 -12.14 -11.18
C ASN A 393 -33.03 -11.21 -11.67
N LYS A 394 -33.98 -10.89 -10.79
CA LYS A 394 -34.99 -9.85 -11.09
C LYS A 394 -34.32 -8.49 -11.25
N TYR A 395 -33.40 -8.09 -10.35
CA TYR A 395 -32.67 -6.82 -10.49
C TYR A 395 -31.86 -6.77 -11.79
N CYS A 396 -31.31 -7.91 -12.23
CA CYS A 396 -30.58 -7.98 -13.50
C CYS A 396 -31.49 -7.74 -14.70
N ARG A 397 -32.73 -8.31 -14.70
CA ARG A 397 -33.71 -8.08 -15.76
C ARG A 397 -34.18 -6.63 -15.78
N ASP A 398 -34.47 -6.09 -14.62
CA ASP A 398 -34.98 -4.70 -14.43
C ASP A 398 -33.87 -3.65 -14.61
N LYS A 399 -32.59 -4.07 -14.69
CA LYS A 399 -31.42 -3.18 -14.69
C LYS A 399 -31.42 -2.20 -13.51
N ASN A 400 -31.96 -2.63 -12.38
CA ASN A 400 -32.10 -1.81 -11.17
C ASN A 400 -31.92 -2.66 -9.90
N ASP A 401 -30.81 -2.51 -9.23
CA ASP A 401 -30.55 -3.12 -7.93
C ASP A 401 -31.09 -2.22 -6.81
N ALA A 402 -32.31 -2.44 -6.40
CA ALA A 402 -32.95 -1.66 -5.35
C ALA A 402 -32.34 -1.87 -3.96
N LEU A 403 -31.55 -2.95 -3.75
CA LEU A 403 -31.00 -3.29 -2.43
C LEU A 403 -29.63 -2.65 -2.18
N TYR A 404 -28.72 -2.74 -3.14
CA TYR A 404 -27.33 -2.26 -2.97
C TYR A 404 -26.92 -1.24 -4.04
N HIS A 405 -27.80 -0.89 -4.95
CA HIS A 405 -27.57 0.10 -6.01
C HIS A 405 -26.32 -0.21 -6.86
N LYS A 406 -26.14 -1.50 -7.19
CA LYS A 406 -25.08 -1.95 -8.08
C LYS A 406 -25.27 -1.34 -9.47
N ASP A 407 -24.18 -0.89 -10.09
CA ASP A 407 -24.22 -0.30 -11.43
C ASP A 407 -24.89 -1.26 -12.43
N PRO A 408 -25.89 -0.81 -13.20
CA PRO A 408 -26.57 -1.62 -14.19
C PRO A 408 -25.64 -2.34 -15.19
N ASN A 409 -24.49 -1.76 -15.49
CA ASN A 409 -23.48 -2.35 -16.38
C ASN A 409 -22.83 -3.62 -15.81
N TYR A 410 -22.93 -3.84 -14.50
CA TYR A 410 -22.39 -5.01 -13.79
C TYR A 410 -23.48 -5.98 -13.31
N LEU A 411 -24.74 -5.72 -13.62
CA LEU A 411 -25.85 -6.63 -13.33
C LEU A 411 -25.90 -7.74 -14.37
N VAL A 412 -25.30 -8.88 -14.02
CA VAL A 412 -25.25 -10.10 -14.85
C VAL A 412 -26.04 -11.20 -14.15
N ALA A 413 -27.10 -11.70 -14.81
CA ALA A 413 -27.94 -12.74 -14.23
C ALA A 413 -27.19 -14.07 -14.11
N VAL A 414 -27.49 -14.80 -13.04
CA VAL A 414 -27.00 -16.16 -12.77
C VAL A 414 -28.21 -17.09 -12.83
N ASP A 415 -28.49 -17.67 -14.02
CA ASP A 415 -29.75 -18.34 -14.32
C ASP A 415 -29.61 -19.63 -15.11
N LYS A 416 -28.39 -20.10 -15.43
CA LYS A 416 -28.13 -21.28 -16.24
C LYS A 416 -27.31 -22.34 -15.49
N ALA A 417 -27.97 -23.43 -15.12
CA ALA A 417 -27.30 -24.58 -14.48
C ALA A 417 -26.17 -25.21 -15.35
N PRO A 418 -25.16 -25.87 -14.75
CA PRO A 418 -24.94 -25.98 -13.34
C PRO A 418 -24.48 -24.66 -12.72
N PHE A 419 -24.85 -24.48 -11.44
CA PHE A 419 -24.43 -23.35 -10.61
C PHE A 419 -23.20 -23.70 -9.78
N PHE A 420 -22.37 -22.70 -9.52
CA PHE A 420 -21.16 -22.82 -8.70
C PHE A 420 -21.13 -21.72 -7.64
N ALA A 421 -20.63 -22.07 -6.46
CA ALA A 421 -20.30 -21.13 -5.42
C ALA A 421 -18.81 -21.25 -5.12
N VAL A 422 -18.05 -20.19 -5.38
CA VAL A 422 -16.60 -20.14 -5.14
C VAL A 422 -16.33 -19.41 -3.85
N ARG A 423 -15.60 -20.04 -2.94
CA ARG A 423 -15.18 -19.43 -1.68
C ARG A 423 -14.37 -18.16 -1.95
N VAL A 424 -14.73 -17.05 -1.31
CA VAL A 424 -14.02 -15.79 -1.40
C VAL A 424 -13.57 -15.29 -0.04
N ILE A 425 -12.39 -14.67 -0.04
CA ILE A 425 -11.75 -14.03 1.10
C ILE A 425 -11.20 -12.67 0.68
N PRO A 426 -10.96 -11.74 1.59
CA PRO A 426 -10.42 -10.45 1.27
C PRO A 426 -8.92 -10.52 0.99
N ALA A 427 -8.45 -9.99 -0.15
CA ALA A 427 -7.04 -9.66 -0.31
C ALA A 427 -6.81 -8.19 0.02
N THR A 428 -5.67 -7.92 0.66
CA THR A 428 -5.26 -6.59 1.08
C THR A 428 -3.94 -6.17 0.42
N MET A 429 -3.61 -4.88 0.42
CA MET A 429 -2.34 -4.39 -0.13
C MET A 429 -1.53 -3.55 0.86
N GLY A 430 -2.05 -3.29 2.05
CA GLY A 430 -1.39 -2.53 3.10
C GLY A 430 -2.34 -2.23 4.27
N THR A 431 -1.92 -1.34 5.14
CA THR A 431 -2.67 -0.92 6.32
C THR A 431 -2.83 0.59 6.41
N MET A 432 -3.85 1.04 7.12
CA MET A 432 -4.11 2.43 7.48
C MET A 432 -4.05 2.53 9.00
N GLY A 433 -3.01 3.18 9.54
CA GLY A 433 -2.79 3.21 10.98
C GLY A 433 -1.49 3.90 11.36
N GLY A 434 -0.88 3.46 12.46
CA GLY A 434 0.49 3.76 12.81
C GLY A 434 0.67 4.88 13.81
N LEU A 435 1.74 5.65 13.62
CA LEU A 435 2.22 6.69 14.54
C LEU A 435 1.61 8.06 14.23
N GLN A 436 1.50 8.90 15.25
CA GLN A 436 1.15 10.30 15.09
C GLN A 436 2.40 11.14 14.78
N THR A 437 2.26 12.05 13.83
CA THR A 437 3.32 12.98 13.42
C THR A 437 2.78 14.40 13.24
N ASN A 438 3.67 15.38 13.22
CA ASN A 438 3.36 16.73 12.74
C ASN A 438 3.58 16.85 11.21
N ASP A 439 3.43 18.05 10.66
CA ASP A 439 3.58 18.33 9.21
C ASP A 439 5.02 18.16 8.68
N LYS A 440 6.00 18.10 9.56
CA LYS A 440 7.42 17.80 9.25
C LYS A 440 7.72 16.31 9.32
N PHE A 441 6.70 15.49 9.60
CA PHE A 441 6.80 14.05 9.85
C PHE A 441 7.68 13.68 11.06
N GLN A 442 7.83 14.58 12.01
CA GLN A 442 8.40 14.28 13.33
C GLN A 442 7.38 13.49 14.15
N VAL A 443 7.82 12.40 14.78
CA VAL A 443 6.96 11.54 15.60
C VAL A 443 6.63 12.24 16.92
N LEU A 444 5.37 12.13 17.34
CA LEU A 444 4.84 12.78 18.53
C LEU A 444 4.72 11.82 19.71
N ARG A 445 4.78 12.34 20.93
CA ARG A 445 4.39 11.67 22.17
C ARG A 445 2.88 11.81 22.41
N GLN A 446 2.35 11.14 23.43
CA GLN A 446 0.94 11.20 23.80
C GLN A 446 0.47 12.60 24.21
N ASP A 447 1.35 13.43 24.73
CA ASP A 447 1.10 14.84 25.10
C ASP A 447 1.21 15.81 23.91
N GLY A 448 1.47 15.30 22.71
CA GLY A 448 1.66 16.09 21.48
C GLY A 448 3.06 16.66 21.30
N SER A 449 3.98 16.48 22.26
CA SER A 449 5.36 16.91 22.12
C SER A 449 6.13 16.05 21.10
N VAL A 450 7.16 16.64 20.46
CA VAL A 450 7.99 15.95 19.48
C VAL A 450 9.00 15.03 20.15
N ILE A 451 9.16 13.81 19.64
CA ILE A 451 10.32 12.97 19.94
C ILE A 451 11.48 13.46 19.04
N LYS A 452 12.38 14.26 19.61
CA LYS A 452 13.51 14.81 18.86
C LYS A 452 14.36 13.69 18.26
N GLY A 453 14.81 13.89 17.01
CA GLY A 453 15.61 12.92 16.26
C GLY A 453 14.79 11.73 15.71
N LEU A 454 13.45 11.72 15.81
CA LEU A 454 12.63 10.64 15.25
C LEU A 454 11.60 11.16 14.25
N TYR A 455 11.67 10.60 13.03
CA TYR A 455 10.77 10.86 11.92
C TYR A 455 10.11 9.58 11.43
N ALA A 456 8.93 9.69 10.84
CA ALA A 456 8.25 8.55 10.21
C ALA A 456 7.39 9.01 9.03
N GLY A 457 7.23 8.15 8.02
CA GLY A 457 6.45 8.47 6.84
C GLY A 457 5.73 7.28 6.21
N GLY A 458 4.97 7.54 5.15
CA GLY A 458 4.23 6.54 4.39
C GLY A 458 3.20 5.81 5.22
N GLU A 459 3.12 4.51 5.01
CA GLU A 459 2.14 3.64 5.67
C GLU A 459 2.33 3.54 7.20
N THR A 460 3.53 3.91 7.70
CA THR A 460 3.81 3.97 9.15
C THR A 460 3.00 5.05 9.87
N VAL A 461 2.41 6.04 9.14
CA VAL A 461 1.76 7.24 9.70
C VAL A 461 0.47 7.65 8.98
N ASN A 462 -0.12 6.79 8.16
CA ASN A 462 -1.11 7.20 7.16
C ASN A 462 -2.57 7.29 7.65
N ARG A 463 -2.87 6.95 8.91
CA ARG A 463 -4.26 6.97 9.44
C ARG A 463 -5.01 8.28 9.22
N PRO A 464 -4.39 9.48 9.35
CA PRO A 464 -5.10 10.76 9.17
C PRO A 464 -5.61 11.04 7.76
N TYR A 465 -5.14 10.29 6.77
CA TYR A 465 -5.44 10.52 5.36
C TYR A 465 -6.57 9.64 4.82
N TYR A 466 -6.99 8.64 5.57
CA TYR A 466 -7.98 7.66 5.13
C TYR A 466 -9.01 7.38 6.22
N ARG A 467 -10.24 7.16 5.79
CA ARG A 467 -11.27 6.54 6.63
C ARG A 467 -11.15 5.03 6.52
N ARG A 468 -11.82 4.41 5.55
CA ARG A 468 -11.77 2.98 5.23
C ARG A 468 -11.51 2.71 3.75
N VAL A 469 -11.42 3.76 2.93
CA VAL A 469 -11.36 3.66 1.48
C VAL A 469 -10.01 4.13 0.98
N TYR A 470 -9.40 3.34 0.10
CA TYR A 470 -8.17 3.71 -0.58
C TYR A 470 -8.48 4.52 -1.83
N THR A 471 -7.87 5.68 -1.96
CA THR A 471 -7.88 6.47 -3.20
C THR A 471 -6.63 6.16 -4.01
N SER A 472 -6.82 5.76 -5.27
CA SER A 472 -5.73 5.27 -6.13
C SER A 472 -4.58 6.28 -6.26
N GLY A 473 -3.34 5.78 -6.12
CA GLY A 473 -2.11 6.56 -6.26
C GLY A 473 -1.70 7.36 -5.04
N THR A 474 -2.59 7.57 -4.05
CA THR A 474 -2.28 8.36 -2.86
C THR A 474 -1.33 7.65 -1.91
N GLY A 475 -1.34 6.31 -1.86
CA GLY A 475 -0.41 5.56 -1.02
C GLY A 475 1.06 5.75 -1.43
N LEU A 476 1.34 5.72 -2.75
CA LEU A 476 2.68 6.04 -3.26
C LEU A 476 2.97 7.54 -3.18
N GLY A 477 1.98 8.40 -3.45
CA GLY A 477 2.09 9.85 -3.26
C GLY A 477 2.53 10.19 -1.83
N LEU A 478 1.85 9.66 -0.82
CA LEU A 478 2.22 9.82 0.59
C LEU A 478 3.59 9.21 0.91
N ALA A 479 3.90 8.01 0.38
CA ALA A 479 5.16 7.34 0.68
C ALA A 479 6.36 8.18 0.23
N TYR A 480 6.39 8.62 -1.02
CA TYR A 480 7.51 9.40 -1.55
C TYR A 480 7.54 10.82 -0.99
N THR A 481 6.39 11.47 -0.82
CA THR A 481 6.30 12.84 -0.31
C THR A 481 6.68 12.92 1.16
N SER A 482 6.13 12.06 2.00
CA SER A 482 6.49 12.05 3.43
C SER A 482 7.95 11.68 3.65
N GLY A 483 8.49 10.76 2.85
CA GLY A 483 9.91 10.42 2.88
C GLY A 483 10.78 11.61 2.51
N ARG A 484 10.49 12.31 1.40
CA ARG A 484 11.21 13.52 0.98
C ARG A 484 11.21 14.58 2.09
N ILE A 485 10.03 14.88 2.66
CA ILE A 485 9.92 15.91 3.73
C ILE A 485 10.60 15.45 5.01
N ALA A 486 10.46 14.20 5.43
CA ALA A 486 11.13 13.66 6.62
C ALA A 486 12.65 13.68 6.45
N GLY A 487 13.17 13.29 5.28
CA GLY A 487 14.59 13.32 4.97
C GLY A 487 15.19 14.73 5.01
N GLU A 488 14.51 15.69 4.37
CA GLU A 488 14.90 17.11 4.42
C GLU A 488 14.98 17.65 5.85
N ASN A 489 14.01 17.34 6.70
CA ASN A 489 13.98 17.81 8.08
C ASN A 489 14.96 17.05 8.98
N ALA A 490 15.15 15.75 8.76
CA ALA A 490 16.11 14.94 9.50
C ALA A 490 17.57 15.39 9.27
N ALA A 491 17.88 15.88 8.07
CA ALA A 491 19.21 16.42 7.75
C ALA A 491 19.55 17.71 8.49
N LYS A 492 18.56 18.39 9.07
CA LYS A 492 18.72 19.67 9.79
C LYS A 492 18.92 19.50 11.31
N GLU A 493 18.86 18.26 11.84
CA GLU A 493 19.15 17.94 13.26
C GLU A 493 20.67 17.96 13.50
#